data_7fc47c1f7b20d5cf4de526aa2ea025f6
#
_entry.id   7fc47c1f7b20d5cf4de526aa2ea025f6
#
_cell.length_a   1.000
_cell.length_b   1.000
_cell.length_c   1.000
_cell.angle_alpha   90.00
_cell.angle_beta   90.00
_cell.angle_gamma   90.00
#
_symmetry.space_group_name_H-M   'P 1'
#
loop_
_entity.id
_entity.type
_entity.pdbx_description
1 polymer ?
#
loop_
_entity_poly.entity_id
_entity_poly.type
_entity_poly.pdbx_seq_one_letter_code
_entity_poly.pdbx_strand_id
1 'polypeptide(L)'
;MYNELSIKTPGGEFFAFLQEGFYNNLSCSQIHNHNYTEVHLILDGSATFVIEGKTYVVESERMLIIPRKVLHTCIKQDENTMHSAFQINYDQSDSIAKFEVYPIDEKLLRRFFDELPYCRETNDYTTISAFMAFFCHCLYKSERIEPKPVIDYGFAIHEFFLTHYNEEPCLSDLANMLHLSERQTERLVLKHMGGTFRKTLAATRAMIAKQLMDSSDMSLTEIAEYVGYRSYAGFWKAMKRFK
;
A
#
# COMPACT_ATOMS: atom_id res chain seq x y z
N MET A 1 -9.55 12.88 17.52
CA MET A 1 -8.97 14.18 18.00
C MET A 1 -7.51 14.15 17.59
N TYR A 2 -7.06 15.10 16.76
CA TYR A 2 -5.65 15.17 16.35
C TYR A 2 -4.87 15.86 17.45
N ASN A 3 -3.88 15.17 18.02
CA ASN A 3 -2.94 15.80 18.93
C ASN A 3 -1.71 16.22 18.13
N GLU A 4 -1.57 17.51 17.91
CA GLU A 4 -0.42 18.11 17.29
C GLU A 4 0.69 18.27 18.31
N LEU A 5 1.86 17.72 17.99
CA LEU A 5 3.06 17.85 18.83
C LEU A 5 4.10 18.62 18.03
N SER A 6 4.53 19.77 18.56
CA SER A 6 5.65 20.51 18.03
C SER A 6 6.95 20.06 18.72
N ILE A 7 7.90 19.58 17.95
CA ILE A 7 9.19 19.13 18.43
C ILE A 7 10.27 20.00 17.82
N LYS A 8 10.99 20.78 18.65
CA LYS A 8 12.11 21.60 18.21
C LYS A 8 13.41 20.82 18.28
N THR A 9 14.09 20.68 17.16
CA THR A 9 15.42 20.09 17.06
C THR A 9 16.40 21.09 16.46
N PRO A 10 17.72 20.86 16.58
CA PRO A 10 18.71 21.71 15.91
C PRO A 10 18.53 21.77 14.37
N GLY A 11 17.82 20.80 13.78
CA GLY A 11 17.54 20.74 12.34
C GLY A 11 16.22 21.39 11.91
N GLY A 12 15.42 21.91 12.85
CA GLY A 12 14.13 22.54 12.54
C GLY A 12 13.03 22.19 13.53
N GLU A 13 11.85 22.71 13.29
CA GLU A 13 10.63 22.40 14.06
C GLU A 13 9.86 21.32 13.32
N PHE A 14 9.51 20.25 14.04
CA PHE A 14 8.74 19.12 13.55
C PHE A 14 7.34 19.19 14.16
N PHE A 15 6.33 19.07 13.32
CA PHE A 15 4.96 18.87 13.76
C PHE A 15 4.61 17.40 13.55
N ALA A 16 4.42 16.66 14.63
CA ALA A 16 3.96 15.30 14.56
C ALA A 16 2.48 15.23 14.87
N PHE A 17 1.71 14.66 13.98
CA PHE A 17 0.32 14.33 14.20
C PHE A 17 0.23 12.85 14.58
N LEU A 18 -0.18 12.57 15.81
CA LEU A 18 -0.56 11.23 16.21
C LEU A 18 -1.99 11.00 15.74
N GLN A 19 -2.15 10.38 14.60
CA GLN A 19 -3.46 9.91 14.19
C GLN A 19 -3.84 8.70 15.06
N GLU A 20 -5.09 8.66 15.56
CA GLU A 20 -5.66 7.45 16.16
C GLU A 20 -5.65 6.33 15.13
N GLY A 21 -4.69 5.44 15.22
CA GLY A 21 -4.51 4.36 14.28
C GLY A 21 -3.06 3.90 14.19
N PHE A 22 -2.43 3.61 15.32
CA PHE A 22 -1.28 2.73 15.32
C PHE A 22 -1.79 1.33 15.02
N TYR A 23 -1.69 0.94 13.77
CA TYR A 23 -2.21 -0.33 13.31
C TYR A 23 -1.16 -1.41 13.50
N ASN A 24 -1.32 -2.22 14.52
CA ASN A 24 -0.90 -3.60 14.43
C ASN A 24 -1.85 -4.26 13.43
N ASN A 25 -1.37 -4.68 12.27
CA ASN A 25 -2.11 -5.15 11.10
C ASN A 25 -2.81 -4.02 10.34
N LEU A 26 -2.04 -3.28 9.54
CA LEU A 26 -2.59 -2.44 8.47
C LEU A 26 -3.34 -3.35 7.50
N SER A 27 -4.66 -3.26 7.50
CA SER A 27 -5.44 -3.77 6.38
C SER A 27 -4.91 -3.10 5.12
N CYS A 28 -4.63 -3.90 4.08
CA CYS A 28 -4.18 -3.39 2.79
C CYS A 28 -5.02 -2.17 2.41
N SER A 29 -4.40 -1.01 2.39
CA SER A 29 -5.07 0.24 2.06
C SER A 29 -5.21 0.34 0.54
N GLN A 30 -6.20 1.08 0.06
CA GLN A 30 -6.23 1.47 -1.35
C GLN A 30 -5.05 2.40 -1.64
N ILE A 31 -4.60 2.42 -2.89
CA ILE A 31 -3.56 3.37 -3.34
C ILE A 31 -4.04 4.79 -3.05
N HIS A 32 -3.23 5.55 -2.32
CA HIS A 32 -3.56 6.91 -1.89
C HIS A 32 -2.32 7.82 -1.84
N ASN A 33 -2.54 9.08 -1.61
CA ASN A 33 -1.53 10.06 -1.23
C ASN A 33 -2.11 11.01 -0.20
N HIS A 34 -1.26 11.78 0.44
CA HIS A 34 -1.64 12.75 1.47
C HIS A 34 -0.70 13.97 1.47
N ASN A 35 -1.06 15.02 2.22
CA ASN A 35 -0.32 16.27 2.30
C ASN A 35 0.72 16.34 3.43
N TYR A 36 1.02 15.23 4.07
CA TYR A 36 2.03 15.08 5.11
C TYR A 36 3.04 14.01 4.73
N THR A 37 4.16 13.97 5.43
CA THR A 37 5.13 12.89 5.34
C THR A 37 4.71 11.75 6.26
N GLU A 38 4.69 10.53 5.76
CA GLU A 38 4.39 9.33 6.54
C GLU A 38 5.67 8.57 6.84
N VAL A 39 5.77 8.10 8.08
CA VAL A 39 6.90 7.31 8.56
C VAL A 39 6.38 5.96 9.02
N HIS A 40 6.94 4.90 8.44
CA HIS A 40 6.67 3.52 8.83
C HIS A 40 7.87 2.95 9.57
N LEU A 41 7.62 2.34 10.72
CA LEU A 41 8.60 1.62 11.52
C LEU A 41 8.31 0.13 11.48
N ILE A 42 9.28 -0.68 11.08
CA ILE A 42 9.16 -2.13 11.02
C ILE A 42 10.16 -2.74 11.97
N LEU A 43 9.68 -3.34 13.07
CA LEU A 43 10.52 -3.98 14.07
C LEU A 43 10.81 -5.43 13.69
N ASP A 44 9.78 -6.24 13.48
CA ASP A 44 9.90 -7.65 13.13
C ASP A 44 9.15 -7.93 11.82
N GLY A 45 9.59 -8.94 11.06
CA GLY A 45 8.96 -9.34 9.81
C GLY A 45 9.29 -8.45 8.64
N SER A 46 8.36 -8.31 7.71
CA SER A 46 8.49 -7.43 6.54
C SER A 46 7.14 -6.88 6.09
N ALA A 47 7.17 -5.73 5.45
CA ALA A 47 6.00 -5.13 4.80
C ALA A 47 6.31 -4.80 3.34
N THR A 48 5.33 -5.05 2.47
CA THR A 48 5.42 -4.81 1.04
C THR A 48 4.61 -3.58 0.67
N PHE A 49 5.28 -2.61 0.07
CA PHE A 49 4.69 -1.34 -0.36
C PHE A 49 4.71 -1.23 -1.88
N VAL A 50 3.67 -0.64 -2.43
CA VAL A 50 3.71 -0.08 -3.79
C VAL A 50 3.88 1.42 -3.66
N ILE A 51 4.93 1.96 -4.25
CA ILE A 51 5.26 3.38 -4.22
C ILE A 51 5.53 3.82 -5.65
N GLU A 52 4.76 4.79 -6.14
CA GLU A 52 4.83 5.29 -7.53
C GLU A 52 4.81 4.15 -8.57
N GLY A 53 3.93 3.16 -8.35
CA GLY A 53 3.75 2.01 -9.24
C GLY A 53 4.84 0.94 -9.17
N LYS A 54 5.80 1.05 -8.27
CA LYS A 54 6.85 0.05 -8.05
C LYS A 54 6.70 -0.60 -6.69
N THR A 55 6.93 -1.90 -6.63
CA THR A 55 6.82 -2.68 -5.40
C THR A 55 8.17 -2.75 -4.68
N TYR A 56 8.14 -2.53 -3.37
CA TYR A 56 9.31 -2.59 -2.49
C TYR A 56 8.99 -3.42 -1.26
N VAL A 57 9.93 -4.27 -0.85
CA VAL A 57 9.87 -4.96 0.44
C VAL A 57 10.75 -4.22 1.43
N VAL A 58 10.18 -3.84 2.55
CA VAL A 58 10.88 -3.22 3.68
C VAL A 58 10.92 -4.24 4.80
N GLU A 59 12.13 -4.68 5.13
CA GLU A 59 12.40 -5.70 6.13
C GLU A 59 12.42 -5.12 7.55
N SER A 60 12.62 -5.98 8.54
CA SER A 60 12.78 -5.59 9.94
C SER A 60 13.92 -4.58 10.18
N GLU A 61 13.85 -3.88 11.29
CA GLU A 61 14.82 -2.85 11.72
C GLU A 61 14.98 -1.73 10.69
N ARG A 62 13.88 -1.35 10.07
CA ARG A 62 13.86 -0.29 9.05
C ARG A 62 12.80 0.76 9.36
N MET A 63 13.14 1.96 8.97
CA MET A 63 12.25 3.11 8.88
C MET A 63 12.07 3.49 7.42
N LEU A 64 10.85 3.44 6.92
CA LEU A 64 10.47 3.93 5.60
C LEU A 64 9.82 5.31 5.77
N ILE A 65 10.28 6.27 4.98
CA ILE A 65 9.72 7.62 4.93
C ILE A 65 9.11 7.82 3.56
N ILE A 66 7.83 8.16 3.53
CA ILE A 66 7.09 8.46 2.31
C ILE A 66 6.74 9.95 2.32
N PRO A 67 7.31 10.76 1.41
CA PRO A 67 7.04 12.20 1.33
C PRO A 67 5.58 12.47 1.00
N ARG A 68 5.13 13.68 1.31
CA ARG A 68 3.83 14.19 0.90
C ARG A 68 3.60 14.06 -0.61
N LYS A 69 2.36 13.80 -1.02
CA LYS A 69 1.91 13.66 -2.42
C LYS A 69 2.49 12.48 -3.20
N VAL A 70 3.33 11.65 -2.60
CA VAL A 70 3.80 10.41 -3.21
C VAL A 70 2.68 9.37 -3.15
N LEU A 71 2.35 8.80 -4.30
CA LEU A 71 1.31 7.78 -4.42
C LEU A 71 1.83 6.45 -3.88
N HIS A 72 1.15 5.89 -2.88
CA HIS A 72 1.60 4.66 -2.22
C HIS A 72 0.48 3.85 -1.60
N THR A 73 0.80 2.61 -1.23
CA THR A 73 -0.01 1.72 -0.40
C THR A 73 0.85 0.62 0.21
N CYS A 74 0.46 0.11 1.38
CA CYS A 74 0.98 -1.14 1.93
C CYS A 74 0.06 -2.27 1.49
N ILE A 75 0.57 -3.22 0.70
CA ILE A 75 -0.24 -4.29 0.10
C ILE A 75 -0.16 -5.62 0.84
N LYS A 76 0.88 -5.84 1.63
CA LYS A 76 1.10 -7.09 2.35
C LYS A 76 2.00 -6.88 3.55
N GLN A 77 1.76 -7.65 4.59
CA GLN A 77 2.65 -7.83 5.74
C GLN A 77 2.77 -9.33 6.03
N ASP A 78 3.91 -9.76 6.54
CA ASP A 78 4.06 -11.12 7.04
C ASP A 78 3.26 -11.30 8.34
N GLU A 79 2.88 -12.53 8.68
CA GLU A 79 1.98 -12.81 9.82
C GLU A 79 2.48 -12.27 11.16
N ASN A 80 3.80 -12.20 11.35
CA ASN A 80 4.44 -11.74 12.59
C ASN A 80 5.03 -10.32 12.48
N THR A 81 4.61 -9.54 11.47
CA THR A 81 5.16 -8.20 11.28
C THR A 81 4.71 -7.26 12.40
N MET A 82 5.66 -6.70 13.12
CA MET A 82 5.44 -5.58 14.04
C MET A 82 5.69 -4.27 13.29
N HIS A 83 4.62 -3.58 12.95
CA HIS A 83 4.62 -2.40 12.11
C HIS A 83 3.81 -1.28 12.77
N SER A 84 4.38 -0.09 12.81
CA SER A 84 3.69 1.14 13.22
C SER A 84 3.90 2.22 12.17
N ALA A 85 2.88 3.03 11.94
CA ALA A 85 2.97 4.18 11.05
C ALA A 85 2.51 5.45 11.77
N PHE A 86 3.15 6.57 11.46
CA PHE A 86 2.77 7.88 11.95
C PHE A 86 3.04 8.97 10.92
N GLN A 87 2.36 10.07 11.09
CA GLN A 87 2.43 11.22 10.20
C GLN A 87 3.27 12.31 10.81
N ILE A 88 4.14 12.92 10.02
CA ILE A 88 4.91 14.10 10.41
C ILE A 88 4.66 15.23 9.42
N ASN A 89 4.49 16.43 9.93
CA ASN A 89 4.56 17.64 9.12
C ASN A 89 5.90 18.31 9.41
N TYR A 90 6.74 18.42 8.38
CA TYR A 90 8.11 18.86 8.51
C TYR A 90 8.37 20.01 7.53
N ASP A 91 8.78 21.17 8.05
CA ASP A 91 8.97 22.37 7.24
C ASP A 91 10.06 22.21 6.14
N GLN A 92 11.03 21.31 6.35
CA GLN A 92 12.02 20.98 5.34
C GLN A 92 11.63 19.76 4.48
N SER A 93 10.38 19.31 4.53
CA SER A 93 9.90 18.16 3.74
C SER A 93 10.05 18.34 2.22
N ASP A 94 10.28 19.55 1.75
CA ASP A 94 10.64 19.84 0.36
C ASP A 94 12.03 19.30 -0.03
N SER A 95 12.89 18.97 0.95
CA SER A 95 14.19 18.34 0.70
C SER A 95 14.07 16.82 0.43
N ILE A 96 13.00 16.17 0.89
CA ILE A 96 12.74 14.74 0.65
C ILE A 96 11.85 14.63 -0.58
N ALA A 97 12.47 14.60 -1.76
CA ALA A 97 11.75 14.51 -3.04
C ALA A 97 11.30 13.08 -3.39
N LYS A 98 11.84 12.06 -2.71
CA LYS A 98 11.57 10.64 -2.96
C LYS A 98 11.43 9.92 -1.63
N PHE A 99 10.75 8.76 -1.65
CA PHE A 99 10.74 7.90 -0.46
C PHE A 99 12.15 7.42 -0.11
N GLU A 100 12.39 7.21 1.17
CA GLU A 100 13.70 6.87 1.71
C GLU A 100 13.57 5.77 2.75
N VAL A 101 14.56 4.87 2.82
CA VAL A 101 14.64 3.80 3.81
C VAL A 101 15.92 3.94 4.62
N TYR A 102 15.80 3.84 5.93
CA TYR A 102 16.91 3.96 6.87
C TYR A 102 16.97 2.76 7.81
N PRO A 103 18.17 2.30 8.21
CA PRO A 103 18.31 1.36 9.30
C PRO A 103 17.97 2.04 10.62
N ILE A 104 17.39 1.31 11.54
CA ILE A 104 17.11 1.77 12.89
C ILE A 104 17.61 0.73 13.89
N ASP A 105 18.12 1.19 15.04
CA ASP A 105 18.57 0.32 16.11
C ASP A 105 17.40 -0.52 16.66
N GLU A 106 17.56 -1.84 16.65
CA GLU A 106 16.54 -2.80 17.10
C GLU A 106 16.09 -2.52 18.53
N LYS A 107 17.02 -2.25 19.45
CA LYS A 107 16.67 -2.05 20.87
C LYS A 107 15.81 -0.83 21.07
N LEU A 108 16.07 0.22 20.28
CA LEU A 108 15.27 1.43 20.31
C LEU A 108 13.87 1.19 19.75
N LEU A 109 13.77 0.52 18.61
CA LEU A 109 12.47 0.15 18.02
C LEU A 109 11.69 -0.72 18.98
N ARG A 110 12.30 -1.75 19.55
CA ARG A 110 11.65 -2.66 20.49
C ARG A 110 11.12 -1.90 21.69
N ARG A 111 11.90 -1.02 22.28
CA ARG A 111 11.45 -0.18 23.40
C ARG A 111 10.27 0.72 23.01
N PHE A 112 10.28 1.30 21.81
CA PHE A 112 9.15 2.09 21.33
C PHE A 112 7.87 1.23 21.23
N PHE A 113 7.95 0.05 20.64
CA PHE A 113 6.80 -0.84 20.49
C PHE A 113 6.29 -1.38 21.83
N ASP A 114 7.17 -1.61 22.81
CA ASP A 114 6.82 -2.05 24.16
C ASP A 114 6.09 -0.94 24.96
N GLU A 115 6.53 0.31 24.82
CA GLU A 115 5.96 1.47 25.54
C GLU A 115 4.68 1.99 24.86
N LEU A 116 4.50 1.78 23.59
CA LEU A 116 3.42 2.35 22.80
C LEU A 116 2.01 2.04 23.35
N PRO A 117 1.67 0.79 23.76
CA PRO A 117 0.37 0.48 24.32
C PRO A 117 0.07 1.29 25.60
N TYR A 118 1.06 1.37 26.51
CA TYR A 118 0.94 2.14 27.74
C TYR A 118 0.76 3.64 27.48
N CYS A 119 1.56 4.20 26.59
CA CYS A 119 1.43 5.61 26.20
C CYS A 119 0.06 5.93 25.59
N ARG A 120 -0.55 5.00 24.87
CA ARG A 120 -1.90 5.14 24.29
C ARG A 120 -2.98 5.12 25.39
N GLU A 121 -2.90 4.17 26.33
CA GLU A 121 -3.86 4.05 27.43
C GLU A 121 -3.83 5.26 28.34
N THR A 122 -2.65 5.80 28.61
CA THR A 122 -2.44 6.95 29.51
C THR A 122 -2.46 8.30 28.81
N ASN A 123 -2.58 8.33 27.48
CA ASN A 123 -2.41 9.54 26.66
C ASN A 123 -1.06 10.25 26.90
N ASP A 124 0.01 9.48 27.15
CA ASP A 124 1.36 10.03 27.32
C ASP A 124 2.01 10.37 25.96
N TYR A 125 1.55 11.47 25.40
CA TYR A 125 2.09 11.99 24.14
C TYR A 125 3.51 12.53 24.27
N THR A 126 3.97 12.84 25.47
CA THR A 126 5.33 13.34 25.71
C THR A 126 6.37 12.26 25.42
N THR A 127 6.14 11.05 25.93
CA THR A 127 7.02 9.90 25.68
C THR A 127 7.02 9.52 24.20
N ILE A 128 5.85 9.47 23.55
CA ILE A 128 5.76 9.21 22.10
C ILE A 128 6.53 10.26 21.30
N SER A 129 6.40 11.55 21.67
CA SER A 129 7.12 12.65 21.02
C SER A 129 8.62 12.53 21.14
N ALA A 130 9.10 12.10 22.30
CA ALA A 130 10.53 11.88 22.52
C ALA A 130 11.07 10.77 21.59
N PHE A 131 10.34 9.67 21.44
CA PHE A 131 10.68 8.63 20.46
C PHE A 131 10.68 9.16 19.03
N MET A 132 9.67 9.92 18.64
CA MET A 132 9.57 10.48 17.29
C MET A 132 10.73 11.47 17.02
N ALA A 133 11.06 12.34 17.98
CA ALA A 133 12.21 13.23 17.86
C ALA A 133 13.51 12.45 17.69
N PHE A 134 13.67 11.35 18.44
CA PHE A 134 14.83 10.50 18.31
C PHE A 134 14.89 9.80 16.96
N PHE A 135 13.79 9.27 16.43
CA PHE A 135 13.74 8.68 15.09
C PHE A 135 14.09 9.70 14.02
N CYS A 136 13.55 10.92 14.10
CA CYS A 136 13.93 12.01 13.21
C CYS A 136 15.44 12.34 13.32
N HIS A 137 16.01 12.31 14.53
CA HIS A 137 17.44 12.51 14.71
C HIS A 137 18.29 11.41 14.07
N CYS A 138 17.82 10.16 14.08
CA CYS A 138 18.49 9.05 13.43
C CYS A 138 18.62 9.25 11.92
N LEU A 139 17.70 9.97 11.28
CA LEU A 139 17.79 10.29 9.85
C LEU A 139 19.04 11.06 9.47
N TYR A 140 19.51 11.95 10.35
CA TYR A 140 20.72 12.74 10.09
C TYR A 140 22.03 11.95 10.28
N LYS A 141 21.97 10.79 10.93
CA LYS A 141 23.16 10.00 11.27
C LYS A 141 23.25 8.67 10.52
N SER A 142 22.15 8.19 9.97
CA SER A 142 22.09 6.91 9.29
C SER A 142 22.31 7.06 7.80
N GLU A 143 23.08 6.18 7.21
CA GLU A 143 23.18 6.09 5.76
C GLU A 143 21.88 5.53 5.19
N ARG A 144 21.37 6.18 4.16
CA ARG A 144 20.17 5.75 3.46
C ARG A 144 20.42 4.40 2.78
N ILE A 145 19.45 3.51 2.91
CA ILE A 145 19.40 2.27 2.16
C ILE A 145 18.70 2.53 0.84
N GLU A 146 19.34 2.18 -0.28
CA GLU A 146 18.68 2.21 -1.59
C GLU A 146 17.85 0.93 -1.78
N PRO A 147 16.53 0.98 -1.59
CA PRO A 147 15.69 -0.19 -1.75
C PRO A 147 15.59 -0.55 -3.23
N LYS A 148 15.76 -1.84 -3.53
CA LYS A 148 15.57 -2.33 -4.89
C LYS A 148 14.10 -2.69 -5.10
N PRO A 149 13.48 -2.24 -6.20
CA PRO A 149 12.13 -2.64 -6.50
C PRO A 149 12.09 -4.16 -6.76
N VAL A 150 11.05 -4.79 -6.25
CA VAL A 150 10.74 -6.18 -6.52
C VAL A 150 9.47 -6.26 -7.36
N ILE A 151 9.31 -7.30 -8.15
CA ILE A 151 8.08 -7.51 -8.89
C ILE A 151 7.20 -8.44 -8.06
N ASP A 152 6.16 -7.89 -7.43
CA ASP A 152 5.07 -8.71 -6.91
C ASP A 152 4.12 -9.03 -8.06
N TYR A 153 4.33 -10.17 -8.68
CA TYR A 153 3.52 -10.62 -9.80
C TYR A 153 2.04 -10.79 -9.42
N GLY A 154 1.75 -11.18 -8.17
CA GLY A 154 0.37 -11.32 -7.70
C GLY A 154 -0.36 -9.97 -7.70
N PHE A 155 0.26 -8.97 -7.10
CA PHE A 155 -0.28 -7.62 -7.09
C PHE A 155 -0.39 -7.03 -8.51
N ALA A 156 0.69 -7.09 -9.31
CA ALA A 156 0.70 -6.54 -10.66
C ALA A 156 -0.38 -7.19 -11.57
N ILE A 157 -0.59 -8.49 -11.45
CA ILE A 157 -1.65 -9.21 -12.17
C ILE A 157 -3.04 -8.75 -11.70
N HIS A 158 -3.26 -8.64 -10.39
CA HIS A 158 -4.52 -8.19 -9.85
C HIS A 158 -4.87 -6.76 -10.30
N GLU A 159 -3.92 -5.84 -10.17
CA GLU A 159 -4.04 -4.45 -10.66
C GLU A 159 -4.37 -4.39 -12.15
N PHE A 160 -3.68 -5.19 -12.98
CA PHE A 160 -3.96 -5.24 -14.40
C PHE A 160 -5.43 -5.57 -14.69
N PHE A 161 -5.99 -6.59 -14.02
CA PHE A 161 -7.40 -6.95 -14.22
C PHE A 161 -8.35 -5.87 -13.71
N LEU A 162 -8.03 -5.18 -12.61
CA LEU A 162 -8.88 -4.12 -12.07
C LEU A 162 -8.85 -2.82 -12.89
N THR A 163 -7.75 -2.55 -13.59
CA THR A 163 -7.61 -1.32 -14.40
C THR A 163 -8.06 -1.50 -15.85
N HIS A 164 -7.91 -2.71 -16.41
CA HIS A 164 -8.18 -2.98 -17.84
C HIS A 164 -9.41 -3.86 -18.10
N TYR A 165 -10.23 -4.17 -17.07
CA TYR A 165 -11.37 -5.10 -17.22
C TYR A 165 -12.38 -4.69 -18.30
N ASN A 166 -12.61 -3.42 -18.50
CA ASN A 166 -13.60 -2.89 -19.44
C ASN A 166 -13.08 -2.70 -20.87
N GLU A 167 -11.77 -2.86 -21.07
CA GLU A 167 -11.13 -2.90 -22.37
C GLU A 167 -11.23 -4.30 -22.98
N GLU A 168 -10.51 -4.56 -24.05
CA GLU A 168 -10.34 -5.89 -24.63
C GLU A 168 -8.93 -6.44 -24.37
N PRO A 169 -8.51 -6.55 -23.09
CA PRO A 169 -7.16 -6.96 -22.80
C PRO A 169 -6.93 -8.41 -23.18
N CYS A 170 -5.74 -8.69 -23.67
CA CYS A 170 -5.29 -10.05 -23.99
C CYS A 170 -4.09 -10.46 -23.10
N LEU A 171 -3.76 -11.74 -23.13
CA LEU A 171 -2.67 -12.28 -22.33
C LEU A 171 -1.31 -11.63 -22.71
N SER A 172 -1.13 -11.29 -23.98
CA SER A 172 0.07 -10.61 -24.45
C SER A 172 0.25 -9.21 -23.86
N ASP A 173 -0.83 -8.48 -23.58
CA ASP A 173 -0.75 -7.15 -22.95
C ASP A 173 -0.18 -7.26 -21.54
N LEU A 174 -0.72 -8.20 -20.75
CA LEU A 174 -0.20 -8.51 -19.43
C LEU A 174 1.24 -9.04 -19.49
N ALA A 175 1.57 -9.90 -20.45
CA ALA A 175 2.91 -10.44 -20.62
C ALA A 175 3.94 -9.34 -20.93
N ASN A 176 3.57 -8.40 -21.80
CA ASN A 176 4.40 -7.24 -22.13
C ASN A 176 4.60 -6.33 -20.90
N MET A 177 3.54 -6.06 -20.13
CA MET A 177 3.62 -5.27 -18.89
C MET A 177 4.55 -5.92 -17.86
N LEU A 178 4.50 -7.25 -17.73
CA LEU A 178 5.33 -8.00 -16.77
C LEU A 178 6.74 -8.32 -17.32
N HIS A 179 7.04 -8.00 -18.57
CA HIS A 179 8.28 -8.38 -19.28
C HIS A 179 8.54 -9.89 -19.27
N LEU A 180 7.48 -10.68 -19.47
CA LEU A 180 7.49 -12.13 -19.45
C LEU A 180 6.93 -12.71 -20.76
N SER A 181 7.21 -13.99 -21.03
CA SER A 181 6.50 -14.72 -22.09
C SER A 181 5.05 -14.99 -21.68
N GLU A 182 4.13 -15.11 -22.64
CA GLU A 182 2.72 -15.45 -22.38
C GLU A 182 2.58 -16.74 -21.56
N ARG A 183 3.41 -17.74 -21.83
CA ARG A 183 3.41 -19.01 -21.06
C ARG A 183 3.77 -18.81 -19.57
N GLN A 184 4.74 -17.97 -19.28
CA GLN A 184 5.13 -17.64 -17.90
C GLN A 184 4.02 -16.84 -17.22
N THR A 185 3.47 -15.88 -17.95
CA THR A 185 2.37 -15.02 -17.47
C THR A 185 1.13 -15.83 -17.16
N GLU A 186 0.68 -16.74 -18.05
CA GLU A 186 -0.49 -17.59 -17.79
C GLU A 186 -0.29 -18.49 -16.57
N ARG A 187 0.93 -19.02 -16.35
CA ARG A 187 1.26 -19.79 -15.15
C ARG A 187 1.16 -18.94 -13.87
N LEU A 188 1.60 -17.68 -13.93
CA LEU A 188 1.48 -16.75 -12.79
C LEU A 188 0.03 -16.35 -12.55
N VAL A 189 -0.74 -16.06 -13.59
CA VAL A 189 -2.18 -15.81 -13.48
C VAL A 189 -2.87 -16.99 -12.79
N LEU A 190 -2.61 -18.21 -13.25
CA LEU A 190 -3.18 -19.42 -12.64
C LEU A 190 -2.78 -19.57 -11.17
N LYS A 191 -1.52 -19.30 -10.84
CA LYS A 191 -0.98 -19.40 -9.47
C LYS A 191 -1.61 -18.37 -8.53
N HIS A 192 -1.73 -17.12 -8.96
CA HIS A 192 -2.14 -16.02 -8.06
C HIS A 192 -3.65 -15.77 -8.08
N MET A 193 -4.33 -16.03 -9.21
CA MET A 193 -5.77 -15.75 -9.38
C MET A 193 -6.63 -17.03 -9.37
N GLY A 194 -6.02 -18.22 -9.35
CA GLY A 194 -6.76 -19.49 -9.35
C GLY A 194 -7.47 -19.84 -10.67
N GLY A 195 -7.27 -19.08 -11.73
CA GLY A 195 -7.90 -19.27 -13.03
C GLY A 195 -7.04 -18.85 -14.21
N THR A 196 -7.43 -19.23 -15.42
CA THR A 196 -6.79 -18.75 -16.65
C THR A 196 -7.09 -17.25 -16.84
N PHE A 197 -6.29 -16.55 -17.65
CA PHE A 197 -6.50 -15.14 -17.97
C PHE A 197 -7.96 -14.82 -18.32
N ARG A 198 -8.56 -15.59 -19.24
CA ARG A 198 -9.95 -15.40 -19.65
C ARG A 198 -10.97 -15.62 -18.52
N LYS A 199 -10.72 -16.60 -17.66
CA LYS A 199 -11.60 -16.86 -16.48
C LYS A 199 -11.47 -15.74 -15.47
N THR A 200 -10.26 -15.26 -15.20
CA THR A 200 -10.00 -14.17 -14.27
C THR A 200 -10.64 -12.87 -14.77
N LEU A 201 -10.46 -12.51 -16.05
CA LEU A 201 -11.10 -11.34 -16.64
C LEU A 201 -12.63 -11.40 -16.51
N ALA A 202 -13.22 -12.55 -16.83
CA ALA A 202 -14.66 -12.74 -16.71
C ALA A 202 -15.15 -12.66 -15.25
N ALA A 203 -14.38 -13.16 -14.29
CA ALA A 203 -14.69 -13.06 -12.86
C ALA A 203 -14.62 -11.61 -12.37
N THR A 204 -13.56 -10.86 -12.75
CA THR A 204 -13.42 -9.43 -12.42
C THR A 204 -14.59 -8.62 -12.97
N ARG A 205 -14.94 -8.81 -14.24
CA ARG A 205 -16.12 -8.15 -14.85
C ARG A 205 -17.41 -8.46 -14.12
N ALA A 206 -17.60 -9.73 -13.72
CA ALA A 206 -18.81 -10.15 -13.00
C ALA A 206 -18.87 -9.56 -11.59
N MET A 207 -17.73 -9.44 -10.90
CA MET A 207 -17.63 -8.81 -9.59
C MET A 207 -18.02 -7.33 -9.67
N ILE A 208 -17.46 -6.59 -10.61
CA ILE A 208 -17.74 -5.16 -10.79
C ILE A 208 -19.18 -4.94 -11.24
N ALA A 209 -19.71 -5.80 -12.15
CA ALA A 209 -21.10 -5.72 -12.55
C ALA A 209 -22.06 -5.90 -11.36
N LYS A 210 -21.79 -6.83 -10.45
CA LYS A 210 -22.58 -7.00 -9.22
C LYS A 210 -22.56 -5.75 -8.34
N GLN A 211 -21.38 -5.16 -8.12
CA GLN A 211 -21.26 -3.91 -7.37
C GLN A 211 -22.11 -2.78 -8.00
N LEU A 212 -22.07 -2.64 -9.33
CA LEU A 212 -22.85 -1.64 -10.04
C LEU A 212 -24.36 -1.91 -9.95
N MET A 213 -24.80 -3.19 -10.01
CA MET A 213 -26.20 -3.55 -9.81
C MET A 213 -26.73 -3.17 -8.42
N ASP A 214 -25.85 -3.23 -7.39
CA ASP A 214 -26.22 -2.97 -6.00
C ASP A 214 -26.09 -1.48 -5.62
N SER A 215 -25.27 -0.70 -6.36
CA SER A 215 -24.88 0.66 -5.96
C SER A 215 -25.22 1.76 -6.97
N SER A 216 -25.83 1.44 -8.12
CA SER A 216 -26.14 2.42 -9.16
C SER A 216 -27.54 2.20 -9.77
N ASP A 217 -28.07 3.23 -10.42
CA ASP A 217 -29.33 3.19 -11.17
C ASP A 217 -29.13 2.78 -12.64
N MET A 218 -27.98 2.25 -13.01
CA MET A 218 -27.67 1.82 -14.36
C MET A 218 -28.53 0.62 -14.78
N SER A 219 -29.03 0.64 -16.02
CA SER A 219 -29.68 -0.53 -16.59
C SER A 219 -28.69 -1.69 -16.81
N LEU A 220 -29.19 -2.92 -16.85
CA LEU A 220 -28.31 -4.09 -17.10
C LEU A 220 -27.58 -4.02 -18.45
N THR A 221 -28.11 -3.30 -19.43
CA THR A 221 -27.46 -3.09 -20.73
C THR A 221 -26.29 -2.13 -20.59
N GLU A 222 -26.48 -1.02 -19.89
CA GLU A 222 -25.42 -0.07 -19.59
C GLU A 222 -24.30 -0.71 -18.76
N ILE A 223 -24.65 -1.51 -17.74
CA ILE A 223 -23.68 -2.26 -16.95
C ILE A 223 -22.90 -3.24 -17.84
N ALA A 224 -23.57 -3.95 -18.76
CA ALA A 224 -22.89 -4.88 -19.66
C ALA A 224 -21.85 -4.17 -20.53
N GLU A 225 -22.17 -3.02 -21.09
CA GLU A 225 -21.26 -2.19 -21.88
C GLU A 225 -20.12 -1.65 -21.02
N TYR A 226 -20.46 -1.11 -19.85
CA TYR A 226 -19.50 -0.53 -18.92
C TYR A 226 -18.41 -1.53 -18.48
N VAL A 227 -18.81 -2.80 -18.23
CA VAL A 227 -17.84 -3.84 -17.85
C VAL A 227 -17.20 -4.55 -19.06
N GLY A 228 -17.36 -4.02 -20.27
CA GLY A 228 -16.63 -4.43 -21.46
C GLY A 228 -17.24 -5.61 -22.23
N TYR A 229 -18.56 -5.84 -22.16
CA TYR A 229 -19.25 -6.81 -23.03
C TYR A 229 -19.87 -6.12 -24.23
N ARG A 230 -19.59 -6.65 -25.43
CA ARG A 230 -20.16 -6.15 -26.69
C ARG A 230 -21.66 -6.46 -26.86
N SER A 231 -22.22 -7.36 -26.05
CA SER A 231 -23.63 -7.72 -26.12
C SER A 231 -24.19 -8.15 -24.77
N TYR A 232 -25.44 -7.79 -24.52
CA TYR A 232 -26.18 -8.23 -23.34
C TYR A 232 -26.26 -9.74 -23.20
N ALA A 233 -26.42 -10.46 -24.32
CA ALA A 233 -26.49 -11.94 -24.31
C ALA A 233 -25.16 -12.56 -23.83
N GLY A 234 -24.02 -12.03 -24.26
CA GLY A 234 -22.70 -12.44 -23.80
C GLY A 234 -22.49 -12.17 -22.32
N PHE A 235 -22.88 -10.98 -21.86
CA PHE A 235 -22.88 -10.59 -20.46
C PHE A 235 -23.71 -11.53 -19.60
N TRP A 236 -24.96 -11.75 -19.96
CA TRP A 236 -25.87 -12.62 -19.21
C TRP A 236 -25.37 -14.06 -19.10
N LYS A 237 -24.83 -14.61 -20.19
CA LYS A 237 -24.19 -15.93 -20.20
C LYS A 237 -23.00 -16.01 -19.25
N ALA A 238 -22.19 -14.95 -19.16
CA ALA A 238 -21.07 -14.88 -18.22
C ALA A 238 -21.58 -14.80 -16.78
N MET A 239 -22.52 -13.89 -16.47
CA MET A 239 -23.07 -13.72 -15.12
C MET A 239 -23.67 -15.00 -14.54
N LYS A 240 -24.29 -15.86 -15.36
CA LYS A 240 -24.80 -17.17 -14.91
C LYS A 240 -23.75 -18.14 -14.38
N ARG A 241 -22.47 -17.95 -14.74
CA ARG A 241 -21.35 -18.80 -14.29
C ARG A 241 -20.76 -18.38 -12.95
N PHE A 242 -21.11 -17.18 -12.49
CA PHE A 242 -20.60 -16.57 -11.25
C PHE A 242 -21.73 -16.31 -10.21
N LYS A 243 -22.84 -17.04 -10.35
CA LYS A 243 -23.93 -17.10 -9.35
C LYS A 243 -23.54 -17.94 -8.15
#